data_62e831309c8c619634bf158a34d6507c
#
_entry.id   62e831309c8c619634bf158a34d6507c
#
_cell.length_a   1.000
_cell.length_b   1.000
_cell.length_c   1.000
_cell.angle_alpha   90.00
_cell.angle_beta   90.00
_cell.angle_gamma   90.00
#
_symmetry.space_group_name_H-M   'P 1'
#
loop_
_entity.id
_entity.type
_entity.pdbx_description
1 polymer ?
#
loop_
_entity_poly.entity_id
_entity_poly.type
_entity_poly.pdbx_seq_one_letter_code
_entity_poly.pdbx_strand_id
1 'polypeptide(L)'
;MLSMQDILDYCDLNDDVIEVIADHTGVPMIVAAEMSEALLCSPEGVCRLHMMLVECMKEALAQQRNERVLELMEVYEHLRRSHPLPSHF
;
A
#
# COMPACT_ATOMS: atom_id res chain seq x y z
N MET A 1 19.90 -9.76 14.94
CA MET A 1 18.87 -10.09 13.95
C MET A 1 17.73 -9.08 14.03
N LEU A 2 17.31 -8.55 12.89
CA LEU A 2 16.19 -7.62 12.86
C LEU A 2 14.87 -8.38 12.95
N SER A 3 13.95 -7.88 13.77
CA SER A 3 12.60 -8.42 13.81
C SER A 3 11.78 -7.85 12.64
N MET A 4 10.60 -8.44 12.37
CA MET A 4 9.69 -7.89 11.37
C MET A 4 9.32 -6.44 11.69
N GLN A 5 9.11 -6.12 12.97
CA GLN A 5 8.76 -4.77 13.38
C GLN A 5 9.90 -3.79 13.09
N ASP A 6 11.16 -4.21 13.31
CA ASP A 6 12.31 -3.36 12.98
C ASP A 6 12.37 -3.06 11.48
N ILE A 7 12.08 -4.04 10.64
CA ILE A 7 12.06 -3.86 9.18
C ILE A 7 10.96 -2.90 8.78
N LEU A 8 9.77 -3.04 9.36
CA LEU A 8 8.63 -2.17 9.07
C LEU A 8 8.91 -0.73 9.52
N ASP A 9 9.62 -0.56 10.62
CA ASP A 9 9.97 0.78 11.13
C ASP A 9 10.91 1.54 10.19
N TYR A 10 11.69 0.83 9.36
CA TYR A 10 12.56 1.45 8.36
C TYR A 10 11.82 1.79 7.06
N CYS A 11 10.60 1.30 6.92
CA CYS A 11 9.82 1.54 5.71
C CYS A 11 9.12 2.90 5.79
N ASP A 12 9.13 3.66 4.69
CA ASP A 12 8.49 4.96 4.61
C ASP A 12 6.96 4.88 4.56
N LEU A 13 6.41 3.68 4.39
CA LEU A 13 4.98 3.47 4.33
C LEU A 13 4.43 3.05 5.69
N ASN A 14 3.18 3.40 5.96
CA ASN A 14 2.46 2.94 7.15
C ASN A 14 2.24 1.43 7.06
N ASP A 15 2.19 0.77 8.21
CA ASP A 15 1.99 -0.68 8.29
C ASP A 15 0.70 -1.13 7.62
N ASP A 16 -0.36 -0.32 7.70
CA ASP A 16 -1.64 -0.65 7.09
C ASP A 16 -1.57 -0.69 5.56
N VAL A 17 -0.78 0.19 4.95
CA VAL A 17 -0.56 0.18 3.50
C VAL A 17 0.18 -1.10 3.11
N ILE A 18 1.24 -1.45 3.84
CA ILE A 18 2.02 -2.65 3.57
C ILE A 18 1.15 -3.90 3.69
N GLU A 19 0.28 -3.94 4.70
CA GLU A 19 -0.64 -5.07 4.91
C GLU A 19 -1.57 -5.26 3.71
N VAL A 20 -2.13 -4.16 3.18
CA VAL A 20 -2.99 -4.23 1.99
C VAL A 20 -2.20 -4.75 0.79
N ILE A 21 -0.98 -4.28 0.61
CA ILE A 21 -0.13 -4.74 -0.50
C ILE A 21 0.20 -6.24 -0.35
N ALA A 22 0.49 -6.68 0.87
CA ALA A 22 0.75 -8.10 1.15
C ALA A 22 -0.46 -8.96 0.79
N ASP A 23 -1.66 -8.53 1.19
CA ASP A 23 -2.89 -9.25 0.88
C ASP A 23 -3.16 -9.27 -0.62
N HIS A 24 -2.97 -8.14 -1.29
CA HIS A 24 -3.25 -8.02 -2.72
C HIS A 24 -2.31 -8.89 -3.55
N THR A 25 -1.04 -8.92 -3.21
CA THR A 25 -0.01 -9.65 -3.96
C THR A 25 0.17 -11.08 -3.49
N GLY A 26 -0.36 -11.42 -2.32
CA GLY A 26 -0.23 -12.78 -1.77
C GLY A 26 1.16 -13.10 -1.24
N VAL A 27 1.92 -12.09 -0.82
CA VAL A 27 3.27 -12.26 -0.29
C VAL A 27 3.31 -11.94 1.20
N PRO A 28 4.34 -12.43 1.94
CA PRO A 28 4.50 -12.06 3.35
C PRO A 28 4.77 -10.57 3.53
N MET A 29 4.46 -10.06 4.73
CA MET A 29 4.64 -8.64 5.07
C MET A 29 6.05 -8.12 4.78
N ILE A 30 7.08 -8.91 5.12
CA ILE A 30 8.48 -8.51 4.87
C ILE A 30 8.73 -8.29 3.38
N VAL A 31 8.23 -9.20 2.54
CA VAL A 31 8.39 -9.09 1.10
C VAL A 31 7.60 -7.89 0.57
N ALA A 32 6.39 -7.69 1.07
CA ALA A 32 5.58 -6.53 0.69
C ALA A 32 6.27 -5.22 1.05
N ALA A 33 6.90 -5.15 2.22
CA ALA A 33 7.66 -3.96 2.63
C ALA A 33 8.83 -3.68 1.69
N GLU A 34 9.57 -4.71 1.31
CA GLU A 34 10.70 -4.57 0.36
C GLU A 34 10.23 -4.13 -1.01
N MET A 35 9.13 -4.72 -1.50
CA MET A 35 8.53 -4.33 -2.78
C MET A 35 8.09 -2.87 -2.76
N SER A 36 7.47 -2.45 -1.66
CA SER A 36 6.98 -1.09 -1.50
C SER A 36 8.12 -0.08 -1.51
N GLU A 37 9.21 -0.38 -0.82
CA GLU A 37 10.40 0.47 -0.82
C GLU A 37 10.97 0.64 -2.22
N ALA A 38 11.05 -0.45 -2.97
CA ALA A 38 11.54 -0.42 -4.35
C ALA A 38 10.64 0.45 -5.23
N LEU A 39 9.32 0.36 -5.03
CA LEU A 39 8.36 1.16 -5.80
C LEU A 39 8.44 2.65 -5.46
N LEU A 40 8.79 3.00 -4.21
CA LEU A 40 8.91 4.40 -3.82
C LEU A 40 10.12 5.10 -4.45
N CYS A 41 11.03 4.36 -5.06
CA CYS A 41 12.23 4.92 -5.66
C CYS A 41 11.97 5.67 -6.98
N SER A 42 10.78 5.54 -7.56
CA SER A 42 10.47 6.20 -8.83
C SER A 42 9.04 6.73 -8.84
N PRO A 43 8.76 7.78 -9.65
CA PRO A 43 7.39 8.28 -9.80
C PRO A 43 6.42 7.21 -10.33
N GLU A 44 6.87 6.36 -11.25
CA GLU A 44 6.05 5.27 -11.78
C GLU A 44 5.71 4.26 -10.70
N GLY A 45 6.66 3.98 -9.81
CA GLY A 45 6.43 3.08 -8.69
C GLY A 45 5.40 3.62 -7.70
N VAL A 46 5.49 4.91 -7.38
CA VAL A 46 4.49 5.58 -6.53
C VAL A 46 3.11 5.47 -7.16
N CYS A 47 3.01 5.72 -8.46
CA CYS A 47 1.75 5.59 -9.19
C CYS A 47 1.20 4.16 -9.09
N ARG A 48 2.05 3.15 -9.22
CA ARG A 48 1.64 1.74 -9.07
C ARG A 48 1.08 1.44 -7.70
N LEU A 49 1.69 1.98 -6.64
CA LEU A 49 1.18 1.79 -5.29
C LEU A 49 -0.24 2.35 -5.16
N HIS A 50 -0.46 3.56 -5.68
CA HIS A 50 -1.80 4.16 -5.69
C HIS A 50 -2.79 3.29 -6.45
N MET A 51 -2.40 2.78 -7.61
CA MET A 51 -3.27 1.93 -8.42
C MET A 51 -3.63 0.62 -7.73
N MET A 52 -2.68 0.01 -7.00
CA MET A 52 -2.95 -1.20 -6.24
C MET A 52 -4.05 -0.97 -5.21
N LEU A 53 -3.99 0.15 -4.48
CA LEU A 53 -5.00 0.48 -3.48
C LEU A 53 -6.36 0.72 -4.14
N VAL A 54 -6.38 1.42 -5.26
CA VAL A 54 -7.62 1.67 -6.02
C VAL A 54 -8.23 0.36 -6.52
N GLU A 55 -7.41 -0.55 -7.03
CA GLU A 55 -7.87 -1.86 -7.47
C GLU A 55 -8.49 -2.66 -6.32
N CYS A 56 -7.86 -2.64 -5.15
CA CYS A 56 -8.40 -3.29 -3.96
C CYS A 56 -9.76 -2.73 -3.58
N MET A 57 -9.91 -1.40 -3.66
CA MET A 57 -11.20 -0.75 -3.39
C MET A 57 -12.27 -1.16 -4.39
N LYS A 58 -11.90 -1.23 -5.68
CA LYS A 58 -12.84 -1.67 -6.72
C LYS A 58 -13.29 -3.11 -6.51
N GLU A 59 -12.36 -3.99 -6.16
CA GLU A 59 -12.67 -5.39 -5.87
C GLU A 59 -13.62 -5.52 -4.68
N ALA A 60 -13.33 -4.79 -3.59
CA ALA A 60 -14.17 -4.81 -2.40
C ALA A 60 -15.57 -4.28 -2.71
N LEU A 61 -15.67 -3.23 -3.51
CA LEU A 61 -16.94 -2.65 -3.91
C LEU A 61 -17.73 -3.64 -4.77
N ALA A 62 -17.08 -4.30 -5.72
CA ALA A 62 -17.72 -5.29 -6.59
C ALA A 62 -18.25 -6.48 -5.79
N GLN A 63 -17.59 -6.83 -4.69
CA GLN A 63 -18.01 -7.91 -3.80
C GLN A 63 -18.99 -7.44 -2.73
N GLN A 64 -19.39 -6.17 -2.77
CA GLN A 64 -20.33 -5.56 -1.82
C GLN A 64 -19.81 -5.62 -0.36
N ARG A 65 -18.49 -5.55 -0.20
CA ARG A 65 -17.84 -5.54 1.12
C ARG A 65 -17.65 -4.09 1.56
N ASN A 66 -18.73 -3.44 1.96
CA ASN A 66 -18.75 -2.00 2.24
C ASN A 66 -17.80 -1.60 3.37
N GLU A 67 -17.71 -2.40 4.42
CA GLU A 67 -16.78 -2.11 5.53
C GLU A 67 -15.34 -2.13 5.06
N ARG A 68 -15.01 -3.10 4.18
CA ARG A 68 -13.65 -3.19 3.62
C ARG A 68 -13.35 -1.99 2.73
N VAL A 69 -14.33 -1.51 1.96
CA VAL A 69 -14.15 -0.31 1.15
C VAL A 69 -13.78 0.88 2.02
N LEU A 70 -14.49 1.07 3.14
CA LEU A 70 -14.20 2.18 4.06
C LEU A 70 -12.81 2.06 4.68
N GLU A 71 -12.40 0.86 5.08
CA GLU A 71 -11.05 0.61 5.59
C GLU A 71 -9.98 0.97 4.54
N LEU A 72 -10.20 0.52 3.30
CA LEU A 72 -9.25 0.78 2.22
C LEU A 72 -9.18 2.26 1.85
N MET A 73 -10.29 2.98 1.93
CA MET A 73 -10.29 4.42 1.70
C MET A 73 -9.42 5.14 2.74
N GLU A 74 -9.49 4.71 3.99
CA GLU A 74 -8.66 5.27 5.06
C GLU A 74 -7.18 4.96 4.82
N VAL A 75 -6.87 3.73 4.46
CA VAL A 75 -5.50 3.32 4.13
C VAL A 75 -4.97 4.13 2.95
N TYR A 76 -5.79 4.30 1.92
CA TYR A 76 -5.42 5.09 0.75
C TYR A 76 -5.15 6.55 1.10
N GLU A 77 -5.91 7.12 2.03
CA GLU A 77 -5.67 8.48 2.50
C GLU A 77 -4.29 8.62 3.16
N HIS A 78 -3.86 7.60 3.91
CA HIS A 78 -2.52 7.57 4.49
C HIS A 78 -1.45 7.59 3.40
N LEU A 79 -1.63 6.80 2.36
CA LEU A 79 -0.69 6.78 1.24
C LEU A 79 -0.65 8.14 0.53
N ARG A 80 -1.78 8.74 0.28
CA ARG A 80 -1.85 10.04 -0.40
C ARG A 80 -1.15 11.14 0.36
N ARG A 81 -1.22 11.11 1.69
CA ARG A 81 -0.58 12.13 2.53
C ARG A 81 0.93 11.97 2.57
N SER A 82 1.40 10.73 2.66
CA SER A 82 2.84 10.46 2.78
C SER A 82 3.54 10.46 1.42
N HIS A 83 2.86 9.96 0.39
CA HIS A 83 3.44 9.81 -0.95
C HIS A 83 2.38 10.16 -2.00
N PRO A 84 2.12 11.46 -2.22
CA PRO A 84 1.10 11.88 -3.20
C PRO A 84 1.52 11.53 -4.62
N LEU A 85 0.53 11.43 -5.50
CA LEU A 85 0.80 11.21 -6.93
C LEU A 85 1.67 12.35 -7.47
N PRO A 86 2.66 12.02 -8.31
CA PRO A 86 3.48 13.04 -8.95
C PRO A 86 2.64 13.98 -9.79
N SER A 87 2.97 15.27 -9.76
CA SER A 87 2.19 16.31 -10.43
C SER A 87 2.27 16.25 -11.96
N HIS A 88 3.14 15.42 -12.49
CA HIS A 88 3.36 15.30 -13.94
C HIS A 88 2.67 14.08 -14.55
N PHE A 89 1.85 13.39 -13.79
CA PHE A 89 1.08 12.26 -14.32
C PHE A 89 -0.32 12.66 -14.71
#